data_910048b8992d6294c4a8ba3fc3bf7a88
#
_entry.id   910048b8992d6294c4a8ba3fc3bf7a88
#
_cell.length_a   1.000
_cell.length_b   1.000
_cell.length_c   1.000
_cell.angle_alpha   90.00
_cell.angle_beta   90.00
_cell.angle_gamma   90.00
#
_symmetry.space_group_name_H-M   'P 1'
#
loop_
_entity.id
_entity.type
_entity.pdbx_description
1 polymer ?
#
loop_
_entity_poly.entity_id
_entity_poly.type
_entity_poly.pdbx_seq_one_letter_code
_entity_poly.pdbx_strand_id
1 'polypeptide(L)'
;MKINAHDNFVVVKENSNDLENFVFLLKPLLSFQLKDKNLIIDLLDNKLMSLKDLLLFQNISDAYKVANKSFVIVNDALNANSLPEEIIVVPTLQEAEDMIE
;
A
#
# COMPACT_ATOMS: atom_id res chain seq x y z
N MET A 1 9.87 7.70 -4.63
CA MET A 1 8.75 6.87 -5.11
C MET A 1 9.14 6.21 -6.43
N LYS A 2 9.01 4.92 -6.51
CA LYS A 2 9.30 4.15 -7.72
C LYS A 2 8.07 3.34 -8.10
N ILE A 3 7.64 3.43 -9.35
CA ILE A 3 6.41 2.81 -9.84
C ILE A 3 6.76 1.74 -10.86
N ASN A 4 6.30 0.52 -10.63
CA ASN A 4 6.45 -0.62 -11.55
C ASN A 4 5.08 -1.15 -11.92
N ALA A 5 4.71 -1.04 -13.19
CA ALA A 5 3.43 -1.54 -13.69
C ALA A 5 3.57 -2.98 -14.16
N HIS A 6 2.60 -3.81 -13.78
CA HIS A 6 2.45 -5.18 -14.22
C HIS A 6 1.09 -5.32 -14.92
N ASP A 7 0.80 -6.48 -15.49
CA ASP A 7 -0.45 -6.68 -16.24
C ASP A 7 -1.69 -6.49 -15.36
N ASN A 8 -1.61 -6.93 -14.11
CA ASN A 8 -2.76 -7.05 -13.22
C ASN A 8 -2.71 -6.11 -12.02
N PHE A 9 -1.57 -5.49 -11.78
CA PHE A 9 -1.36 -4.63 -10.64
C PHE A 9 -0.19 -3.67 -10.85
N VAL A 10 -0.09 -2.70 -9.97
CA VAL A 10 1.03 -1.74 -9.95
C VAL A 10 1.70 -1.81 -8.58
N VAL A 11 3.02 -1.84 -8.55
CA VAL A 11 3.80 -1.76 -7.31
C VAL A 11 4.38 -0.35 -7.20
N VAL A 12 4.09 0.32 -6.08
CA VAL A 12 4.69 1.61 -5.76
C VAL A 12 5.60 1.40 -4.55
N LYS A 13 6.89 1.61 -4.75
CA LYS A 13 7.90 1.46 -3.71
C LYS A 13 8.32 2.81 -3.18
N GLU A 14 8.39 2.94 -1.84
CA GLU A 14 8.87 4.15 -1.18
C GLU A 14 9.86 3.79 -0.08
N ASN A 15 10.99 4.48 -0.03
CA ASN A 15 12.02 4.27 0.98
C ASN A 15 12.16 5.42 1.97
N SER A 16 11.38 6.49 1.82
CA SER A 16 11.37 7.61 2.77
C SER A 16 10.57 7.24 4.02
N ASN A 17 10.97 7.78 5.17
CA ASN A 17 10.23 7.64 6.41
C ASN A 17 9.12 8.70 6.55
N ASP A 18 9.05 9.67 5.65
CA ASP A 18 8.00 10.68 5.64
C ASP A 18 6.77 10.15 4.88
N LEU A 19 5.99 9.31 5.56
CA LEU A 19 4.83 8.67 4.95
C LEU A 19 3.67 9.64 4.74
N GLU A 20 3.57 10.71 5.52
CA GLU A 20 2.56 11.74 5.27
C GLU A 20 2.77 12.39 3.90
N ASN A 21 4.00 12.77 3.60
CA ASN A 21 4.34 13.34 2.31
C ASN A 21 4.15 12.33 1.19
N PHE A 22 4.52 11.07 1.43
CA PHE A 22 4.33 10.00 0.44
C PHE A 22 2.85 9.86 0.08
N VAL A 23 1.96 9.78 1.07
CA VAL A 23 0.52 9.66 0.83
C VAL A 23 -0.01 10.88 0.10
N PHE A 24 0.47 12.07 0.47
CA PHE A 24 0.09 13.31 -0.20
C PHE A 24 0.43 13.28 -1.70
N LEU A 25 1.62 12.80 -2.05
CA LEU A 25 2.06 12.69 -3.44
C LEU A 25 1.38 11.54 -4.18
N LEU A 26 1.02 10.49 -3.47
CA LEU A 26 0.39 9.31 -4.05
C LEU A 26 -1.05 9.57 -4.52
N LYS A 27 -1.82 10.35 -3.76
CA LYS A 27 -3.24 10.55 -4.02
C LYS A 27 -3.57 11.00 -5.45
N PRO A 28 -2.91 12.04 -6.02
CA PRO A 28 -3.21 12.42 -7.40
C PRO A 28 -2.86 11.33 -8.41
N LEU A 29 -1.83 10.53 -8.16
CA LEU A 29 -1.47 9.42 -9.06
C LEU A 29 -2.57 8.36 -9.09
N LEU A 30 -3.19 8.09 -7.94
CA LEU A 30 -4.28 7.12 -7.85
C LEU A 30 -5.51 7.57 -8.61
N SER A 31 -5.73 8.89 -8.71
CA SER A 31 -6.88 9.44 -9.43
C SER A 31 -6.69 9.47 -10.94
N PHE A 32 -5.44 9.42 -11.43
CA PHE A 32 -5.15 9.56 -12.86
C PHE A 32 -4.37 8.37 -13.42
N GLN A 33 -3.08 8.26 -13.12
CA GLN A 33 -2.21 7.26 -13.75
C GLN A 33 -2.49 5.83 -13.28
N LEU A 34 -2.89 5.68 -12.02
CA LEU A 34 -3.08 4.38 -11.38
C LEU A 34 -4.55 4.04 -11.19
N LYS A 35 -5.43 4.82 -11.80
CA LYS A 35 -6.87 4.59 -11.72
C LYS A 35 -7.24 3.21 -12.27
N ASP A 36 -8.12 2.52 -11.57
CA ASP A 36 -8.64 1.19 -11.92
C ASP A 36 -7.58 0.07 -11.91
N LYS A 37 -6.46 0.31 -11.23
CA LYS A 37 -5.42 -0.72 -11.08
C LYS A 37 -5.42 -1.26 -9.65
N ASN A 38 -5.19 -2.57 -9.50
CA ASN A 38 -4.86 -3.14 -8.20
C ASN A 38 -3.51 -2.58 -7.77
N LEU A 39 -3.32 -2.35 -6.47
CA LEU A 39 -2.17 -1.61 -5.97
C LEU A 39 -1.46 -2.35 -4.85
N ILE A 40 -0.14 -2.43 -4.97
CA ILE A 40 0.75 -2.88 -3.90
C ILE A 40 1.64 -1.72 -3.52
N ILE A 41 1.66 -1.38 -2.24
CA ILE A 41 2.54 -0.35 -1.69
C ILE A 41 3.69 -1.04 -0.96
N ASP A 42 4.88 -0.98 -1.52
CA ASP A 42 6.07 -1.62 -0.95
C ASP A 42 6.79 -0.66 -0.02
N LEU A 43 6.67 -0.92 1.28
CA LEU A 43 7.27 -0.13 2.35
C LEU A 43 8.29 -0.97 3.14
N LEU A 44 8.89 -1.98 2.53
CA LEU A 44 9.86 -2.86 3.21
C LEU A 44 11.08 -2.10 3.74
N ASP A 45 11.45 -1.01 3.10
CA ASP A 45 12.60 -0.21 3.55
C ASP A 45 12.28 0.66 4.78
N ASN A 46 11.01 0.78 5.15
CA ASN A 46 10.60 1.53 6.34
C ASN A 46 10.54 0.60 7.54
N LYS A 47 11.65 0.45 8.25
CA LYS A 47 11.77 -0.48 9.37
C LYS A 47 11.22 0.08 10.70
N LEU A 48 10.82 1.36 10.71
CA LEU A 48 10.26 2.02 11.89
C LEU A 48 8.77 2.32 11.75
N MET A 49 8.12 1.72 10.75
CA MET A 49 6.71 1.94 10.52
C MET A 49 5.86 1.55 11.73
N SER A 50 4.93 2.42 12.11
CA SER A 50 4.03 2.21 13.23
C SER A 50 2.58 2.06 12.77
N LEU A 51 1.69 1.67 13.69
CA LEU A 51 0.25 1.64 13.42
C LEU A 51 -0.29 3.02 13.02
N LYS A 52 0.26 4.08 13.61
CA LYS A 52 -0.13 5.45 13.27
C LYS A 52 0.18 5.76 11.80
N ASP A 53 1.33 5.30 11.33
CA ASP A 53 1.70 5.45 9.91
C ASP A 53 0.75 4.68 9.02
N LEU A 54 0.37 3.47 9.44
CA LEU A 54 -0.57 2.63 8.69
C LEU A 54 -1.91 3.32 8.49
N LEU A 55 -2.39 4.04 9.49
CA LEU A 55 -3.68 4.74 9.42
C LEU A 55 -3.70 5.85 8.38
N LEU A 56 -2.54 6.34 7.93
CA LEU A 56 -2.47 7.30 6.82
C LEU A 56 -3.04 6.73 5.53
N PHE A 57 -3.08 5.40 5.39
CA PHE A 57 -3.58 4.72 4.20
C PHE A 57 -5.04 4.31 4.30
N GLN A 58 -5.72 4.61 5.41
CA GLN A 58 -7.10 4.15 5.66
C GLN A 58 -8.06 4.61 4.56
N ASN A 59 -8.01 5.88 4.19
CA ASN A 59 -8.93 6.42 3.17
C ASN A 59 -8.67 5.78 1.80
N ILE A 60 -7.42 5.52 1.47
CA ILE A 60 -7.05 4.85 0.22
C ILE A 60 -7.58 3.42 0.23
N SER A 61 -7.37 2.70 1.33
CA SER A 61 -7.86 1.34 1.49
C SER A 61 -9.38 1.27 1.32
N ASP A 62 -10.10 2.18 1.95
CA ASP A 62 -11.56 2.22 1.86
C ASP A 62 -12.02 2.48 0.42
N ALA A 63 -11.37 3.40 -0.28
CA ALA A 63 -11.71 3.71 -1.67
C ALA A 63 -11.48 2.50 -2.58
N TYR A 64 -10.45 1.72 -2.35
CA TYR A 64 -10.18 0.51 -3.13
C TYR A 64 -11.21 -0.57 -2.88
N LYS A 65 -11.69 -0.71 -1.64
CA LYS A 65 -12.78 -1.64 -1.31
C LYS A 65 -14.07 -1.27 -2.04
N VAL A 66 -14.42 0.00 -2.04
CA VAL A 66 -15.61 0.48 -2.75
C VAL A 66 -15.50 0.21 -4.24
N ALA A 67 -14.32 0.37 -4.81
CA ALA A 67 -14.07 0.12 -6.24
C ALA A 67 -13.91 -1.37 -6.58
N ASN A 68 -13.95 -2.25 -5.57
CA ASN A 68 -13.71 -3.69 -5.73
C ASN A 68 -12.33 -3.99 -6.33
N LYS A 69 -11.32 -3.26 -5.88
CA LYS A 69 -9.92 -3.42 -6.28
C LYS A 69 -9.07 -3.79 -5.08
N SER A 70 -7.99 -4.53 -5.32
CA SER A 70 -7.06 -4.94 -4.26
C SER A 70 -6.10 -3.81 -3.91
N PHE A 71 -5.87 -3.63 -2.61
CA PHE A 71 -4.91 -2.69 -2.07
C PHE A 71 -4.15 -3.39 -0.94
N VAL A 72 -2.85 -3.61 -1.12
CA VAL A 72 -2.01 -4.37 -0.18
C VAL A 72 -0.77 -3.56 0.16
N ILE A 73 -0.44 -3.49 1.44
CA ILE A 73 0.79 -2.87 1.94
C ILE A 73 1.79 -3.97 2.29
N VAL A 74 3.04 -3.79 1.87
CA VAL A 74 4.13 -4.71 2.20
C VAL A 74 5.03 -4.04 3.23
N ASN A 75 5.10 -4.62 4.43
CA ASN A 75 5.96 -4.15 5.52
C ASN A 75 6.15 -5.28 6.52
N ASP A 76 7.38 -5.46 6.99
CA ASP A 76 7.74 -6.53 7.94
C ASP A 76 8.07 -6.01 9.34
N ALA A 77 7.92 -4.71 9.59
CA ALA A 77 8.20 -4.11 10.89
C ALA A 77 6.97 -4.08 11.83
N LEU A 78 5.77 -4.14 11.27
CA LEU A 78 4.53 -4.08 12.04
C LEU A 78 4.22 -5.41 12.71
N ASN A 79 3.66 -5.34 13.94
CA ASN A 79 3.19 -6.52 14.64
C ASN A 79 1.87 -6.99 14.03
N ALA A 80 1.89 -8.19 13.46
CA ALA A 80 0.72 -8.77 12.77
C ALA A 80 -0.51 -8.89 13.70
N ASN A 81 -0.30 -9.07 15.01
CA ASN A 81 -1.40 -9.21 15.97
C ASN A 81 -2.12 -7.89 16.29
N SER A 82 -1.53 -6.77 15.89
CA SER A 82 -2.06 -5.43 16.20
C SER A 82 -2.61 -4.71 14.98
N LEU A 83 -2.70 -5.37 13.81
CA LEU A 83 -3.13 -4.73 12.56
C LEU A 83 -4.65 -4.58 12.52
N PRO A 84 -5.16 -3.43 12.01
CA PRO A 84 -6.58 -3.30 11.73
C PRO A 84 -6.99 -4.25 10.62
N GLU A 85 -8.18 -4.81 10.73
CA GLU A 85 -8.69 -5.78 9.74
C GLU A 85 -8.96 -5.14 8.39
N GLU A 86 -9.19 -3.84 8.37
CA GLU A 86 -9.58 -3.11 7.15
C GLU A 86 -8.43 -2.91 6.18
N ILE A 87 -7.18 -3.00 6.66
CA ILE A 87 -6.00 -2.75 5.82
C ILE A 87 -5.18 -4.03 5.76
N ILE A 88 -4.95 -4.52 4.53
CA ILE A 88 -4.18 -5.74 4.34
C ILE A 88 -2.69 -5.39 4.33
N VAL A 89 -1.95 -5.99 5.26
CA VAL A 89 -0.50 -5.84 5.35
C VAL A 89 0.13 -7.22 5.35
N VAL A 90 1.12 -7.43 4.49
CA VAL A 90 1.86 -8.69 4.40
C VAL A 90 3.36 -8.42 4.48
N PRO A 91 4.16 -9.39 4.95
CA PRO A 91 5.59 -9.14 5.19
C PRO A 91 6.48 -9.28 3.95
N THR A 92 5.97 -9.82 2.84
CA THR A 92 6.76 -10.01 1.63
C THR A 92 6.01 -9.57 0.40
N LEU A 93 6.77 -9.19 -0.64
CA LEU A 93 6.19 -8.80 -1.92
C LEU A 93 5.47 -9.99 -2.58
N GLN A 94 6.01 -11.20 -2.46
CA GLN A 94 5.38 -12.39 -3.02
C GLN A 94 4.00 -12.62 -2.44
N GLU A 95 3.85 -12.50 -1.13
CA GLU A 95 2.54 -12.63 -0.48
C GLU A 95 1.57 -11.57 -0.95
N ALA A 96 2.05 -10.34 -1.20
CA ALA A 96 1.20 -9.27 -1.73
C ALA A 96 0.70 -9.62 -3.14
N GLU A 97 1.58 -10.13 -4.00
CA GLU A 97 1.19 -10.54 -5.35
C GLU A 97 0.16 -11.67 -5.30
N ASP A 98 0.31 -12.61 -4.37
CA ASP A 98 -0.62 -13.72 -4.20
C ASP A 98 -2.02 -13.24 -3.76
N MET A 99 -2.12 -12.06 -3.14
CA MET A 99 -3.40 -11.46 -2.71
C MET A 99 -4.15 -10.76 -3.85
N ILE A 100 -3.49 -10.49 -4.96
CA ILE A 100 -4.09 -9.80 -6.10
C ILE A 100 -4.90 -10.81 -6.94
N GLU A 101 -6.13 -10.47 -7.24
CA GLU A 101 -7.02 -11.31 -8.03
C GLU A 101 -7.07 -10.94 -9.52
#